data_b166cebc0791c31ea9f854be36880b55
#
_entry.id   b166cebc0791c31ea9f854be36880b55
#
_cell.length_a   1.000
_cell.length_b   1.000
_cell.length_c   1.000
_cell.angle_alpha   90.00
_cell.angle_beta   90.00
_cell.angle_gamma   90.00
#
_symmetry.space_group_name_H-M   'P 1'
#
loop_
_entity.id
_entity.type
_entity.pdbx_description
1 polymer ?
#
loop_
_entity_poly.entity_id
_entity_poly.type
_entity_poly.pdbx_seq_one_letter_code
_entity_poly.pdbx_strand_id
1 'polypeptide(L)'
;MNESTNVSPQRRRWRSMLWSLLVIMVLSMALPTIGYVMAQSGQPQVSFGDRSENPRSATWREAREGQPGSTAQTGPYVTNTLMNNSGETWRQFRTGPLVEWGGWLMGGALVLIALFYLVAGRVRLEHGRAGMTIERWKGYERVLHWFVAISFVLLTITGLSMLFGRYVLIPVMGAEGFSWWATIAMNIHNYLGPAFSIGLLLMILLWARHNIPNATDVAWFKQGGGLIGKHHPSAGKLNGGEKVWFWGGVFVLGILVSASGVILDFPIWGQTRSDMALAQGVHAIAAIIWICFFFGHAYIGTLGTEGALEGMTTGRVDVNWAKQHHDLWLEEELAKGAKPMPAEEKPAGGSSAVGQPSH
;
A
#
# COMPACT_ATOMS: atom_id res chain seq x y z
N MET A 1 16.21 -0.17 -41.41
CA MET A 1 17.34 -0.15 -40.46
C MET A 1 16.72 -0.33 -39.07
N ASN A 2 16.94 -1.49 -38.47
CA ASN A 2 16.36 -1.89 -37.20
C ASN A 2 17.35 -1.45 -36.11
N GLU A 3 17.09 -0.34 -35.40
CA GLU A 3 17.81 0.00 -34.17
C GLU A 3 17.32 -0.88 -33.05
N SER A 4 18.05 -1.97 -32.79
CA SER A 4 17.90 -2.74 -31.56
C SER A 4 18.37 -1.88 -30.38
N THR A 5 17.41 -1.41 -29.58
CA THR A 5 17.66 -0.67 -28.34
C THR A 5 18.40 -1.57 -27.34
N ASN A 6 19.71 -1.41 -27.30
CA ASN A 6 20.61 -2.16 -26.41
C ASN A 6 20.43 -1.65 -24.97
N VAL A 7 19.49 -2.27 -24.24
CA VAL A 7 19.24 -1.94 -22.82
C VAL A 7 20.36 -2.53 -21.98
N SER A 8 21.13 -1.70 -21.28
CA SER A 8 22.26 -2.12 -20.46
C SER A 8 21.89 -3.25 -19.49
N PRO A 9 22.80 -4.22 -19.23
CA PRO A 9 22.54 -5.38 -18.35
C PRO A 9 22.05 -5.02 -16.95
N GLN A 10 22.46 -3.88 -16.45
CA GLN A 10 22.09 -3.38 -15.12
C GLN A 10 20.66 -2.84 -15.10
N ARG A 11 20.19 -2.18 -16.17
CA ARG A 11 18.78 -1.80 -16.34
C ARG A 11 17.88 -3.02 -16.46
N ARG A 12 18.36 -4.10 -17.09
CA ARG A 12 17.65 -5.37 -17.20
C ARG A 12 17.51 -6.05 -15.84
N ARG A 13 18.55 -6.04 -14.98
CA ARG A 13 18.50 -6.57 -13.59
C ARG A 13 17.54 -5.78 -12.71
N TRP A 14 17.58 -4.46 -12.73
CA TRP A 14 16.65 -3.62 -11.95
C TRP A 14 15.20 -3.79 -12.42
N ARG A 15 14.98 -3.87 -13.73
CA ARG A 15 13.65 -4.16 -14.27
C ARG A 15 13.16 -5.54 -13.85
N SER A 16 14.01 -6.57 -13.88
CA SER A 16 13.62 -7.92 -13.43
C SER A 16 13.34 -7.96 -11.92
N MET A 17 14.12 -7.26 -11.10
CA MET A 17 13.83 -7.15 -9.66
C MET A 17 12.52 -6.42 -9.37
N LEU A 18 12.24 -5.31 -10.06
CA LEU A 18 10.98 -4.60 -9.94
C LEU A 18 9.79 -5.44 -10.42
N TRP A 19 9.95 -6.18 -11.53
CA TRP A 19 8.94 -7.12 -11.99
C TRP A 19 8.75 -8.28 -11.01
N SER A 20 9.81 -8.81 -10.43
CA SER A 20 9.72 -9.87 -9.41
C SER A 20 9.02 -9.36 -8.15
N LEU A 21 9.34 -8.14 -7.68
CA LEU A 21 8.65 -7.52 -6.54
C LEU A 21 7.17 -7.26 -6.85
N LEU A 22 6.86 -6.77 -8.06
CA LEU A 22 5.47 -6.57 -8.49
C LEU A 22 4.72 -7.90 -8.57
N VAL A 23 5.33 -8.94 -9.15
CA VAL A 23 4.75 -10.28 -9.24
C VAL A 23 4.55 -10.88 -7.85
N ILE A 24 5.52 -10.76 -6.95
CA ILE A 24 5.39 -11.22 -5.56
C ILE A 24 4.27 -10.44 -4.85
N MET A 25 4.20 -9.13 -5.04
CA MET A 25 3.15 -8.29 -4.47
C MET A 25 1.76 -8.67 -5.04
N VAL A 26 1.66 -8.87 -6.35
CA VAL A 26 0.42 -9.31 -7.01
C VAL A 26 0.03 -10.71 -6.56
N LEU A 27 0.98 -11.64 -6.49
CA LEU A 27 0.71 -13.02 -6.03
C LEU A 27 0.34 -13.07 -4.54
N SER A 28 1.00 -12.30 -3.69
CA SER A 28 0.66 -12.23 -2.26
C SER A 28 -0.74 -11.66 -2.00
N MET A 29 -1.32 -10.97 -2.96
CA MET A 29 -2.64 -10.34 -2.89
C MET A 29 -3.71 -11.07 -3.72
N ALA A 30 -3.35 -11.63 -4.88
CA ALA A 30 -4.28 -12.41 -5.70
C ALA A 30 -4.53 -13.82 -5.13
N LEU A 31 -3.52 -14.46 -4.54
CA LEU A 31 -3.66 -15.77 -3.89
C LEU A 31 -4.70 -15.78 -2.76
N PRO A 32 -4.80 -14.75 -1.88
CA PRO A 32 -5.87 -14.67 -0.89
C PRO A 32 -7.27 -14.71 -1.50
N THR A 33 -7.49 -13.94 -2.55
CA THR A 33 -8.78 -13.82 -3.22
C THR A 33 -9.19 -15.12 -3.91
N ILE A 34 -8.25 -15.73 -4.63
CA ILE A 34 -8.48 -17.00 -5.34
C ILE A 34 -8.71 -18.13 -4.34
N GLY A 35 -7.90 -18.20 -3.28
CA GLY A 35 -8.04 -19.20 -2.23
C GLY A 35 -9.37 -19.09 -1.48
N TYR A 36 -9.84 -17.87 -1.22
CA TYR A 36 -11.15 -17.63 -0.58
C TYR A 36 -12.31 -18.12 -1.48
N VAL A 37 -12.30 -17.76 -2.76
CA VAL A 37 -13.32 -18.19 -3.71
C VAL A 37 -13.32 -19.70 -3.88
N MET A 38 -12.14 -20.33 -3.96
CA MET A 38 -12.02 -21.81 -4.05
C MET A 38 -12.45 -22.50 -2.75
N ALA A 39 -12.12 -21.94 -1.59
CA ALA A 39 -12.53 -22.50 -0.30
C ALA A 39 -14.06 -22.40 -0.07
N GLN A 40 -14.69 -21.35 -0.58
CA GLN A 40 -16.16 -21.23 -0.53
C GLN A 40 -16.87 -22.22 -1.47
N SER A 41 -16.34 -22.45 -2.66
CA SER A 41 -16.94 -23.37 -3.64
C SER A 41 -16.83 -24.85 -3.24
N GLY A 42 -15.91 -25.18 -2.33
CA GLY A 42 -15.68 -26.56 -1.85
C GLY A 42 -16.27 -26.88 -0.46
N GLN A 43 -16.93 -25.93 0.21
CA GLN A 43 -17.55 -26.20 1.51
C GLN A 43 -18.80 -27.08 1.30
N PRO A 44 -18.82 -28.33 1.82
CA PRO A 44 -20.08 -29.06 1.87
C PRO A 44 -21.06 -28.22 2.69
N GLN A 45 -22.23 -27.97 2.15
CA GLN A 45 -23.36 -27.44 2.93
C GLN A 45 -23.58 -28.43 4.06
N VAL A 46 -23.06 -28.14 5.24
CA VAL A 46 -23.35 -28.91 6.44
C VAL A 46 -24.82 -28.68 6.71
N SER A 47 -25.66 -29.60 6.26
CA SER A 47 -27.03 -29.72 6.71
C SER A 47 -26.94 -30.03 8.19
N PHE A 48 -27.04 -29.02 9.02
CA PHE A 48 -27.30 -29.24 10.44
C PHE A 48 -28.66 -29.91 10.51
N GLY A 49 -28.69 -31.15 11.01
CA GLY A 49 -29.91 -31.93 11.24
C GLY A 49 -30.94 -31.09 12.00
N ASP A 50 -32.18 -31.56 11.99
CA ASP A 50 -33.33 -30.82 12.47
C ASP A 50 -33.01 -30.04 13.74
N ARG A 51 -33.09 -28.73 13.63
CA ARG A 51 -32.73 -27.76 14.70
C ARG A 51 -33.57 -27.91 15.97
N SER A 52 -34.65 -28.71 15.90
CA SER A 52 -35.55 -29.02 17.01
C SER A 52 -34.93 -29.98 18.04
N GLU A 53 -33.89 -30.74 17.67
CA GLU A 53 -33.30 -31.77 18.55
C GLU A 53 -32.17 -31.23 19.47
N ASN A 54 -31.67 -30.01 19.25
CA ASN A 54 -30.65 -29.44 20.10
C ASN A 54 -31.22 -28.35 21.01
N PRO A 55 -31.40 -28.59 22.30
CA PRO A 55 -31.99 -27.63 23.24
C PRO A 55 -31.14 -26.35 23.41
N ARG A 56 -29.87 -26.40 23.03
CA ARG A 56 -28.98 -25.21 23.04
C ARG A 56 -29.04 -24.38 21.76
N SER A 57 -29.73 -24.85 20.72
CA SER A 57 -29.83 -24.16 19.44
C SER A 57 -30.54 -22.81 19.53
N ALA A 58 -31.50 -22.68 20.44
CA ALA A 58 -32.21 -21.44 20.71
C ALA A 58 -31.25 -20.37 21.27
N THR A 59 -30.48 -20.70 22.30
CA THR A 59 -29.48 -19.78 22.92
C THR A 59 -28.42 -19.32 21.92
N TRP A 60 -27.93 -20.23 21.06
CA TRP A 60 -26.99 -19.85 20.00
C TRP A 60 -27.62 -18.99 18.89
N ARG A 61 -28.90 -19.16 18.63
CA ARG A 61 -29.64 -18.30 17.71
C ARG A 61 -29.82 -16.91 18.27
N GLU A 62 -30.27 -16.80 19.52
CA GLU A 62 -30.40 -15.54 20.26
C GLU A 62 -29.07 -14.81 20.33
N ALA A 63 -27.96 -15.50 20.59
CA ALA A 63 -26.62 -14.94 20.58
C ALA A 63 -26.24 -14.35 19.21
N ARG A 64 -26.57 -15.04 18.12
CA ARG A 64 -26.30 -14.57 16.76
C ARG A 64 -27.21 -13.42 16.33
N GLU A 65 -28.43 -13.39 16.84
CA GLU A 65 -29.40 -12.30 16.62
C GLU A 65 -29.11 -11.08 17.49
N GLY A 66 -28.07 -11.14 18.33
CA GLY A 66 -27.65 -10.01 19.17
C GLY A 66 -28.54 -9.80 20.38
N GLN A 67 -29.32 -10.81 20.81
CA GLN A 67 -30.14 -10.68 22.02
C GLN A 67 -29.27 -10.55 23.26
N PRO A 68 -29.57 -9.57 24.15
CA PRO A 68 -28.79 -9.36 25.37
C PRO A 68 -29.02 -10.51 26.34
N GLY A 69 -27.93 -11.08 26.83
CA GLY A 69 -27.93 -11.99 27.96
C GLY A 69 -27.19 -11.35 29.17
N SER A 70 -27.53 -11.74 30.36
CA SER A 70 -26.86 -11.23 31.58
C SER A 70 -26.29 -12.35 32.44
N THR A 71 -25.23 -12.06 33.14
CA THR A 71 -24.58 -12.94 34.12
C THR A 71 -24.22 -12.15 35.38
N ALA A 72 -24.13 -12.85 36.50
CA ALA A 72 -23.66 -12.26 37.76
C ALA A 72 -22.13 -12.03 37.79
N GLN A 73 -21.42 -12.45 36.75
CA GLN A 73 -19.97 -12.26 36.70
C GLN A 73 -19.62 -10.78 36.56
N THR A 74 -18.73 -10.31 37.40
CA THR A 74 -18.20 -8.95 37.37
C THR A 74 -16.71 -8.98 37.00
N GLY A 75 -16.29 -8.06 36.15
CA GLY A 75 -14.89 -7.91 35.73
C GLY A 75 -14.70 -6.64 34.91
N PRO A 76 -13.47 -6.16 34.75
CA PRO A 76 -13.19 -4.88 34.07
C PRO A 76 -13.68 -4.85 32.62
N TYR A 77 -13.91 -6.01 32.00
CA TYR A 77 -14.26 -6.08 30.58
C TYR A 77 -15.60 -6.79 30.29
N VAL A 78 -16.26 -7.40 31.28
CA VAL A 78 -17.41 -8.31 31.09
C VAL A 78 -18.46 -8.22 32.21
N THR A 79 -18.65 -7.07 32.80
CA THR A 79 -19.65 -6.90 33.87
C THR A 79 -21.05 -7.16 33.35
N ASN A 80 -21.74 -8.15 33.94
CA ASN A 80 -23.11 -8.56 33.63
C ASN A 80 -23.38 -8.97 32.16
N THR A 81 -22.36 -9.23 31.35
CA THR A 81 -22.52 -9.60 29.96
C THR A 81 -22.38 -11.11 29.79
N LEU A 82 -23.46 -11.82 29.50
CA LEU A 82 -23.44 -13.24 29.18
C LEU A 82 -22.97 -13.45 27.74
N MET A 83 -23.40 -12.58 26.84
CA MET A 83 -23.07 -12.63 25.41
C MET A 83 -22.49 -11.28 24.95
N ASN A 84 -21.37 -11.34 24.25
CA ASN A 84 -20.77 -10.16 23.64
C ASN A 84 -21.32 -10.00 22.20
N ASN A 85 -22.46 -9.33 22.08
CA ASN A 85 -23.12 -9.11 20.80
C ASN A 85 -22.24 -8.37 19.81
N SER A 86 -21.50 -7.35 20.27
CA SER A 86 -20.56 -6.60 19.41
C SER A 86 -19.41 -7.49 18.92
N GLY A 87 -18.95 -8.44 19.74
CA GLY A 87 -17.93 -9.42 19.36
C GLY A 87 -18.41 -10.39 18.30
N GLU A 88 -19.68 -10.87 18.38
CA GLU A 88 -20.25 -11.74 17.36
C GLU A 88 -20.51 -10.97 16.06
N THR A 89 -21.05 -9.76 16.12
CA THR A 89 -21.22 -8.89 14.96
C THR A 89 -19.88 -8.61 14.27
N TRP A 90 -18.84 -8.31 15.05
CA TRP A 90 -17.49 -8.15 14.54
C TRP A 90 -16.97 -9.42 13.87
N ARG A 91 -17.14 -10.56 14.51
CA ARG A 91 -16.69 -11.84 13.93
C ARG A 91 -17.37 -12.14 12.59
N GLN A 92 -18.68 -11.94 12.49
CA GLN A 92 -19.44 -12.14 11.26
C GLN A 92 -19.00 -11.17 10.17
N PHE A 93 -18.84 -9.91 10.50
CA PHE A 93 -18.35 -8.90 9.57
C PHE A 93 -16.92 -9.19 9.08
N ARG A 94 -16.02 -9.55 10.00
CA ARG A 94 -14.62 -9.85 9.68
C ARG A 94 -14.47 -11.08 8.80
N THR A 95 -15.21 -12.16 9.09
CA THR A 95 -15.09 -13.45 8.35
C THR A 95 -15.97 -13.55 7.12
N GLY A 96 -16.83 -12.59 6.88
CA GLY A 96 -17.70 -12.49 5.71
C GLY A 96 -17.37 -11.20 4.90
N PRO A 97 -18.19 -10.15 5.05
CA PRO A 97 -18.11 -8.97 4.19
C PRO A 97 -16.71 -8.34 4.09
N LEU A 98 -15.98 -8.22 5.20
CA LEU A 98 -14.66 -7.57 5.19
C LEU A 98 -13.65 -8.34 4.34
N VAL A 99 -13.60 -9.66 4.47
CA VAL A 99 -12.69 -10.51 3.69
C VAL A 99 -13.14 -10.55 2.23
N GLU A 100 -14.41 -10.75 1.98
CA GLU A 100 -14.95 -10.84 0.62
C GLU A 100 -14.78 -9.54 -0.16
N TRP A 101 -15.36 -8.44 0.34
CA TRP A 101 -15.29 -7.14 -0.34
C TRP A 101 -13.89 -6.55 -0.34
N GLY A 102 -13.12 -6.76 0.74
CA GLY A 102 -11.72 -6.34 0.79
C GLY A 102 -10.87 -7.03 -0.27
N GLY A 103 -11.06 -8.34 -0.48
CA GLY A 103 -10.40 -9.08 -1.55
C GLY A 103 -10.80 -8.59 -2.93
N TRP A 104 -12.10 -8.41 -3.20
CA TRP A 104 -12.58 -7.88 -4.47
C TRP A 104 -12.09 -6.46 -4.75
N LEU A 105 -12.06 -5.59 -3.74
CA LEU A 105 -11.58 -4.21 -3.89
C LEU A 105 -10.10 -4.17 -4.27
N MET A 106 -9.26 -4.92 -3.55
CA MET A 106 -7.83 -4.98 -3.87
C MET A 106 -7.56 -5.64 -5.22
N GLY A 107 -8.22 -6.76 -5.51
CA GLY A 107 -8.11 -7.45 -6.81
C GLY A 107 -8.59 -6.55 -7.96
N GLY A 108 -9.72 -5.90 -7.78
CA GLY A 108 -10.27 -4.95 -8.75
C GLY A 108 -9.34 -3.77 -9.01
N ALA A 109 -8.73 -3.20 -7.96
CA ALA A 109 -7.75 -2.12 -8.12
C ALA A 109 -6.53 -2.55 -8.95
N LEU A 110 -6.01 -3.75 -8.70
CA LEU A 110 -4.90 -4.29 -9.50
C LEU A 110 -5.29 -4.55 -10.95
N VAL A 111 -6.48 -5.11 -11.19
CA VAL A 111 -7.01 -5.33 -12.54
C VAL A 111 -7.19 -4.01 -13.28
N LEU A 112 -7.75 -2.99 -12.63
CA LEU A 112 -7.92 -1.66 -13.21
C LEU A 112 -6.56 -1.03 -13.59
N ILE A 113 -5.55 -1.13 -12.72
CA ILE A 113 -4.21 -0.64 -13.02
C ILE A 113 -3.58 -1.41 -14.19
N ALA A 114 -3.74 -2.73 -14.22
CA ALA A 114 -3.24 -3.56 -15.32
C ALA A 114 -3.92 -3.22 -16.65
N LEU A 115 -5.24 -3.07 -16.66
CA LEU A 115 -6.00 -2.64 -17.83
C LEU A 115 -5.60 -1.23 -18.28
N PHE A 116 -5.44 -0.30 -17.35
CA PHE A 116 -4.96 1.04 -17.65
C PHE A 116 -3.57 1.01 -18.30
N TYR A 117 -2.66 0.21 -17.76
CA TYR A 117 -1.32 0.03 -18.33
C TYR A 117 -1.35 -0.58 -19.74
N LEU A 118 -2.23 -1.54 -19.99
CA LEU A 118 -2.37 -2.18 -21.30
C LEU A 118 -2.94 -1.22 -22.34
N VAL A 119 -3.84 -0.33 -21.95
CA VAL A 119 -4.50 0.63 -22.86
C VAL A 119 -3.68 1.90 -23.04
N ALA A 120 -3.27 2.55 -21.95
CA ALA A 120 -2.57 3.82 -21.98
C ALA A 120 -1.05 3.68 -22.10
N GLY A 121 -0.51 2.53 -21.70
CA GLY A 121 0.93 2.28 -21.68
C GLY A 121 1.64 3.11 -20.61
N ARG A 122 2.92 3.36 -20.85
CA ARG A 122 3.78 4.15 -19.98
C ARG A 122 3.85 5.59 -20.48
N VAL A 123 3.69 6.55 -19.57
CA VAL A 123 3.97 7.96 -19.87
C VAL A 123 5.47 8.12 -20.11
N ARG A 124 5.83 8.45 -21.36
CA ARG A 124 7.23 8.62 -21.77
C ARG A 124 7.60 10.10 -21.81
N LEU A 125 8.90 10.38 -21.77
CA LEU A 125 9.42 11.72 -22.01
C LEU A 125 9.29 12.07 -23.49
N GLU A 126 8.53 13.13 -23.81
CA GLU A 126 8.29 13.56 -25.21
C GLU A 126 9.58 13.98 -25.90
N HIS A 127 10.46 14.64 -25.18
CA HIS A 127 11.75 15.13 -25.69
C HIS A 127 12.94 14.24 -25.27
N GLY A 128 12.67 13.02 -24.77
CA GLY A 128 13.71 12.15 -24.24
C GLY A 128 14.42 12.74 -23.02
N ARG A 129 15.56 12.20 -22.66
CA ARG A 129 16.37 12.66 -21.53
C ARG A 129 17.28 13.81 -21.93
N ALA A 130 17.31 14.86 -21.12
CA ALA A 130 18.19 16.01 -21.33
C ALA A 130 19.67 15.69 -21.03
N GLY A 131 19.96 14.61 -20.29
CA GLY A 131 21.31 14.34 -19.77
C GLY A 131 21.75 15.27 -18.67
N MET A 132 20.90 16.18 -18.24
CA MET A 132 21.09 17.11 -17.13
C MET A 132 20.04 16.84 -16.06
N THR A 133 20.41 16.92 -14.78
CA THR A 133 19.54 16.64 -13.66
C THR A 133 19.47 17.79 -12.68
N ILE A 134 18.34 17.92 -11.99
CA ILE A 134 18.15 18.90 -10.92
C ILE A 134 17.74 18.19 -9.64
N GLU A 135 18.18 18.69 -8.46
CA GLU A 135 17.81 18.11 -7.16
C GLU A 135 16.34 18.39 -6.86
N ARG A 136 15.56 17.33 -6.56
CA ARG A 136 14.16 17.41 -6.17
C ARG A 136 13.94 17.06 -4.70
N TRP A 137 14.62 16.02 -4.21
CA TRP A 137 14.47 15.50 -2.85
C TRP A 137 15.82 15.36 -2.14
N LYS A 138 15.90 15.89 -0.95
CA LYS A 138 17.10 15.80 -0.11
C LYS A 138 17.27 14.39 0.46
N GLY A 139 18.49 14.06 0.86
CA GLY A 139 18.80 12.73 1.38
C GLY A 139 17.89 12.27 2.53
N TYR A 140 17.66 13.16 3.52
CA TYR A 140 16.81 12.84 4.67
C TYR A 140 15.33 12.60 4.30
N GLU A 141 14.80 13.33 3.29
CA GLU A 141 13.44 13.13 2.79
C GLU A 141 13.28 11.74 2.16
N ARG A 142 14.30 11.30 1.42
CA ARG A 142 14.33 9.98 0.80
C ARG A 142 14.47 8.86 1.82
N VAL A 143 15.32 9.03 2.84
CA VAL A 143 15.47 8.05 3.93
C VAL A 143 14.15 7.88 4.66
N LEU A 144 13.47 8.99 4.99
CA LEU A 144 12.16 8.94 5.63
C LEU A 144 11.10 8.27 4.73
N HIS A 145 11.08 8.63 3.44
CA HIS A 145 10.18 7.98 2.47
C HIS A 145 10.40 6.46 2.42
N TRP A 146 11.64 6.01 2.28
CA TRP A 146 11.93 4.58 2.18
C TRP A 146 11.69 3.83 3.49
N PHE A 147 11.95 4.46 4.63
CA PHE A 147 11.58 3.89 5.91
C PHE A 147 10.06 3.65 6.01
N VAL A 148 9.26 4.67 5.69
CA VAL A 148 7.79 4.56 5.71
C VAL A 148 7.30 3.57 4.67
N ALA A 149 7.84 3.60 3.45
CA ALA A 149 7.43 2.72 2.36
C ALA A 149 7.73 1.23 2.65
N ILE A 150 8.94 0.91 3.12
CA ILE A 150 9.33 -0.47 3.46
C ILE A 150 8.50 -0.96 4.65
N SER A 151 8.34 -0.13 5.68
CA SER A 151 7.51 -0.46 6.84
C SER A 151 6.06 -0.69 6.44
N PHE A 152 5.50 0.14 5.55
CA PHE A 152 4.14 -0.03 5.02
C PHE A 152 3.98 -1.38 4.31
N VAL A 153 4.93 -1.76 3.46
CA VAL A 153 4.88 -3.06 2.75
C VAL A 153 4.94 -4.22 3.73
N LEU A 154 5.83 -4.18 4.72
CA LEU A 154 5.94 -5.22 5.74
C LEU A 154 4.65 -5.31 6.59
N LEU A 155 4.09 -4.17 7.01
CA LEU A 155 2.83 -4.11 7.75
C LEU A 155 1.65 -4.60 6.89
N THR A 156 1.65 -4.30 5.60
CA THR A 156 0.66 -4.83 4.64
C THR A 156 0.74 -6.36 4.56
N ILE A 157 1.92 -6.93 4.37
CA ILE A 157 2.12 -8.37 4.28
C ILE A 157 1.66 -9.06 5.58
N THR A 158 2.09 -8.56 6.72
CA THR A 158 1.74 -9.14 8.02
C THR A 158 0.25 -8.97 8.34
N GLY A 159 -0.33 -7.79 8.08
CA GLY A 159 -1.76 -7.52 8.28
C GLY A 159 -2.65 -8.38 7.39
N LEU A 160 -2.35 -8.49 6.11
CA LEU A 160 -3.09 -9.36 5.18
C LEU A 160 -2.91 -10.84 5.54
N SER A 161 -1.74 -11.25 6.05
CA SER A 161 -1.55 -12.61 6.57
C SER A 161 -2.48 -12.92 7.73
N MET A 162 -2.71 -11.96 8.63
CA MET A 162 -3.64 -12.13 9.75
C MET A 162 -5.12 -12.09 9.31
N LEU A 163 -5.45 -11.33 8.27
CA LEU A 163 -6.82 -11.22 7.79
C LEU A 163 -7.22 -12.40 6.89
N PHE A 164 -6.37 -12.75 5.94
CA PHE A 164 -6.64 -13.75 4.89
C PHE A 164 -5.95 -15.10 5.12
N GLY A 165 -5.05 -15.21 6.12
CA GLY A 165 -4.18 -16.37 6.28
C GLY A 165 -4.91 -17.71 6.43
N ARG A 166 -6.10 -17.70 7.05
CA ARG A 166 -6.95 -18.89 7.13
C ARG A 166 -7.30 -19.46 5.76
N TYR A 167 -7.52 -18.59 4.79
CA TYR A 167 -7.98 -18.97 3.46
C TYR A 167 -6.84 -19.27 2.49
N VAL A 168 -5.67 -18.68 2.74
CA VAL A 168 -4.54 -18.71 1.80
C VAL A 168 -3.36 -19.48 2.34
N LEU A 169 -2.96 -19.17 3.57
CA LEU A 169 -1.72 -19.71 4.11
C LEU A 169 -1.91 -21.10 4.72
N ILE A 170 -3.04 -21.35 5.40
CA ILE A 170 -3.34 -22.68 5.94
C ILE A 170 -3.39 -23.76 4.85
N PRO A 171 -4.05 -23.57 3.71
CA PRO A 171 -4.04 -24.56 2.63
C PRO A 171 -2.65 -24.88 2.08
N VAL A 172 -1.71 -23.93 2.16
CA VAL A 172 -0.36 -24.07 1.59
C VAL A 172 0.64 -24.64 2.61
N MET A 173 0.61 -24.16 3.86
CA MET A 173 1.63 -24.49 4.86
C MET A 173 1.09 -25.30 6.05
N GLY A 174 -0.19 -25.61 6.05
CA GLY A 174 -0.87 -26.30 7.14
C GLY A 174 -1.14 -25.41 8.35
N ALA A 175 -1.88 -25.94 9.32
CA ALA A 175 -2.24 -25.20 10.53
C ALA A 175 -1.02 -24.85 11.41
N GLU A 176 -0.09 -25.78 11.55
CA GLU A 176 1.14 -25.58 12.35
C GLU A 176 2.06 -24.53 11.72
N GLY A 177 2.32 -24.64 10.40
CA GLY A 177 3.13 -23.68 9.67
C GLY A 177 2.52 -22.28 9.71
N PHE A 178 1.18 -22.19 9.55
CA PHE A 178 0.49 -20.92 9.67
C PHE A 178 0.56 -20.35 11.10
N SER A 179 0.44 -21.16 12.12
CA SER A 179 0.55 -20.72 13.52
C SER A 179 1.92 -20.11 13.81
N TRP A 180 2.98 -20.76 13.33
CA TRP A 180 4.34 -20.24 13.43
C TRP A 180 4.49 -18.90 12.70
N TRP A 181 4.05 -18.83 11.43
CA TRP A 181 4.07 -17.59 10.66
C TRP A 181 3.24 -16.48 11.29
N ALA A 182 2.02 -16.79 11.74
CA ALA A 182 1.11 -15.81 12.35
C ALA A 182 1.72 -15.17 13.61
N THR A 183 2.46 -15.95 14.41
CA THR A 183 3.19 -15.44 15.58
C THR A 183 4.26 -14.44 15.15
N ILE A 184 5.05 -14.76 14.14
CA ILE A 184 6.08 -13.86 13.62
C ILE A 184 5.43 -12.60 13.01
N ALA A 185 4.41 -12.78 12.18
CA ALA A 185 3.70 -11.69 11.53
C ALA A 185 3.07 -10.72 12.54
N MET A 186 2.45 -11.25 13.59
CA MET A 186 1.88 -10.44 14.67
C MET A 186 2.95 -9.65 15.41
N ASN A 187 4.09 -10.28 15.75
CA ASN A 187 5.19 -9.58 16.42
C ASN A 187 5.77 -8.46 15.53
N ILE A 188 6.05 -8.75 14.25
CA ILE A 188 6.51 -7.72 13.32
C ILE A 188 5.48 -6.59 13.24
N HIS A 189 4.21 -6.90 13.12
CA HIS A 189 3.14 -5.91 13.00
C HIS A 189 3.07 -5.00 14.21
N ASN A 190 3.08 -5.57 15.40
CA ASN A 190 2.93 -4.83 16.67
C ASN A 190 4.17 -3.98 16.99
N TYR A 191 5.39 -4.47 16.72
CA TYR A 191 6.59 -3.68 17.00
C TYR A 191 6.87 -2.64 15.90
N LEU A 192 6.60 -2.97 14.64
CA LEU A 192 6.85 -2.05 13.53
C LEU A 192 5.76 -0.97 13.41
N GLY A 193 4.51 -1.27 13.81
CA GLY A 193 3.38 -0.35 13.72
C GLY A 193 3.61 1.00 14.41
N PRO A 194 4.01 1.04 15.70
CA PRO A 194 4.36 2.28 16.38
C PRO A 194 5.51 3.04 15.72
N ALA A 195 6.56 2.36 15.29
CA ALA A 195 7.70 2.98 14.60
C ALA A 195 7.28 3.57 13.25
N PHE A 196 6.46 2.85 12.49
CA PHE A 196 5.85 3.35 11.27
C PHE A 196 5.00 4.59 11.52
N SER A 197 4.18 4.60 12.58
CA SER A 197 3.30 5.72 12.92
C SER A 197 4.11 6.99 13.25
N ILE A 198 5.25 6.85 13.93
CA ILE A 198 6.18 7.97 14.16
C ILE A 198 6.76 8.46 12.83
N GLY A 199 7.26 7.57 11.98
CA GLY A 199 7.79 7.93 10.67
C GLY A 199 6.75 8.62 9.79
N LEU A 200 5.50 8.13 9.80
CA LEU A 200 4.39 8.72 9.08
C LEU A 200 4.08 10.15 9.59
N LEU A 201 4.04 10.34 10.91
CA LEU A 201 3.82 11.67 11.50
C LEU A 201 4.93 12.64 11.10
N LEU A 202 6.19 12.21 11.15
CA LEU A 202 7.32 13.03 10.69
C LEU A 202 7.19 13.38 9.20
N MET A 203 6.76 12.44 8.36
CA MET A 203 6.51 12.66 6.94
C MET A 203 5.39 13.69 6.73
N ILE A 204 4.29 13.59 7.47
CA ILE A 204 3.19 14.55 7.41
C ILE A 204 3.70 15.95 7.76
N LEU A 205 4.38 16.10 8.89
CA LEU A 205 4.90 17.38 9.36
C LEU A 205 5.90 18.01 8.37
N LEU A 206 6.76 17.20 7.78
CA LEU A 206 7.79 17.64 6.85
C LEU A 206 7.20 18.12 5.51
N TRP A 207 6.18 17.40 5.01
CA TRP A 207 5.68 17.62 3.66
C TRP A 207 4.35 18.35 3.57
N ALA A 208 3.63 18.57 4.67
CA ALA A 208 2.32 19.23 4.67
C ALA A 208 2.36 20.59 3.94
N ARG A 209 3.40 21.41 4.17
CA ARG A 209 3.56 22.72 3.52
C ARG A 209 3.65 22.66 1.99
N HIS A 210 4.23 21.57 1.45
CA HIS A 210 4.39 21.38 0.00
C HIS A 210 3.11 20.83 -0.64
N ASN A 211 2.20 20.31 0.17
CA ASN A 211 0.96 19.71 -0.27
C ASN A 211 -0.27 20.61 -0.11
N ILE A 212 -0.08 21.90 0.25
CA ILE A 212 -1.21 22.83 0.36
C ILE A 212 -1.87 22.97 -1.02
N PRO A 213 -3.19 22.69 -1.13
CA PRO A 213 -3.92 22.81 -2.39
C PRO A 213 -3.93 24.25 -2.89
N ASN A 214 -3.86 24.43 -4.21
CA ASN A 214 -3.91 25.74 -4.85
C ASN A 214 -4.71 25.72 -6.18
N ALA A 215 -4.87 26.87 -6.82
CA ALA A 215 -5.63 27.00 -8.05
C ALA A 215 -5.04 26.18 -9.22
N THR A 216 -3.71 25.99 -9.25
CA THR A 216 -3.04 25.18 -10.27
C THR A 216 -3.48 23.73 -10.21
N ASP A 217 -3.74 23.18 -9.01
CA ASP A 217 -4.22 21.80 -8.84
C ASP A 217 -5.62 21.62 -9.47
N VAL A 218 -6.49 22.62 -9.30
CA VAL A 218 -7.82 22.61 -9.93
C VAL A 218 -7.72 22.62 -11.45
N ALA A 219 -6.82 23.45 -12.00
CA ALA A 219 -6.55 23.51 -13.43
C ALA A 219 -5.95 22.19 -13.94
N TRP A 220 -5.07 21.57 -13.15
CA TRP A 220 -4.46 20.28 -13.42
C TRP A 220 -5.50 19.17 -13.55
N PHE A 221 -6.47 19.09 -12.62
CA PHE A 221 -7.56 18.11 -12.69
C PHE A 221 -8.50 18.38 -13.88
N LYS A 222 -8.84 19.64 -14.18
CA LYS A 222 -9.69 20.00 -15.33
C LYS A 222 -9.08 19.59 -16.67
N GLN A 223 -7.74 19.48 -16.74
CA GLN A 223 -7.00 19.06 -17.92
C GLN A 223 -6.70 17.55 -17.96
N GLY A 224 -7.35 16.75 -17.09
CA GLY A 224 -7.20 15.29 -17.06
C GLY A 224 -5.97 14.78 -16.34
N GLY A 225 -5.25 15.63 -15.60
CA GLY A 225 -4.16 15.22 -14.71
C GLY A 225 -2.93 14.60 -15.38
N GLY A 226 -2.75 14.82 -16.69
CA GLY A 226 -1.66 14.20 -17.47
C GLY A 226 -1.81 12.68 -17.68
N LEU A 227 -2.93 12.08 -17.22
CA LEU A 227 -3.24 10.66 -17.42
C LEU A 227 -4.10 10.43 -18.64
N ILE A 228 -4.86 11.44 -19.05
CA ILE A 228 -5.79 11.38 -20.19
C ILE A 228 -5.33 12.39 -21.24
N GLY A 229 -5.05 11.90 -22.46
CA GLY A 229 -4.57 12.73 -23.56
C GLY A 229 -3.03 12.86 -23.61
N LYS A 230 -2.56 13.73 -24.51
CA LYS A 230 -1.12 14.03 -24.70
C LYS A 230 -0.67 15.31 -23.99
N HIS A 231 -1.57 15.94 -23.23
CA HIS A 231 -1.27 17.22 -22.60
C HIS A 231 -0.75 17.01 -21.18
N HIS A 232 0.36 17.66 -20.85
CA HIS A 232 0.94 17.66 -19.51
C HIS A 232 0.58 19.00 -18.83
N PRO A 233 -0.41 19.00 -17.92
CA PRO A 233 -0.81 20.23 -17.24
C PRO A 233 0.31 20.74 -16.33
N SER A 234 0.44 22.07 -16.25
CA SER A 234 1.41 22.72 -15.38
C SER A 234 1.25 22.33 -13.92
N ALA A 235 2.37 22.14 -13.24
CA ALA A 235 2.40 21.79 -11.82
C ALA A 235 3.60 22.39 -11.07
N GLY A 236 3.38 22.70 -9.79
CA GLY A 236 4.44 23.05 -8.86
C GLY A 236 5.30 21.85 -8.43
N LYS A 237 5.95 21.94 -7.26
CA LYS A 237 6.78 20.84 -6.71
C LYS A 237 6.00 19.52 -6.61
N LEU A 238 4.70 19.60 -6.31
CA LEU A 238 3.76 18.47 -6.29
C LEU A 238 2.55 18.83 -7.14
N ASN A 239 2.07 17.88 -7.93
CA ASN A 239 0.86 18.02 -8.74
C ASN A 239 -0.39 17.65 -7.93
N GLY A 240 -1.58 17.91 -8.50
CA GLY A 240 -2.86 17.66 -7.84
C GLY A 240 -3.04 16.20 -7.41
N GLY A 241 -2.59 15.24 -8.20
CA GLY A 241 -2.67 13.81 -7.88
C GLY A 241 -1.76 13.42 -6.70
N GLU A 242 -0.53 13.94 -6.65
CA GLU A 242 0.39 13.74 -5.54
C GLU A 242 -0.18 14.35 -4.23
N LYS A 243 -0.88 15.50 -4.32
CA LYS A 243 -1.54 16.12 -3.16
C LYS A 243 -2.77 15.33 -2.69
N VAL A 244 -3.56 14.75 -3.60
CA VAL A 244 -4.65 13.83 -3.22
C VAL A 244 -4.09 12.58 -2.54
N TRP A 245 -3.00 12.00 -3.04
CA TRP A 245 -2.30 10.91 -2.37
C TRP A 245 -1.83 11.31 -0.96
N PHE A 246 -1.25 12.50 -0.81
CA PHE A 246 -0.78 12.97 0.49
C PHE A 246 -1.94 13.17 1.48
N TRP A 247 -2.96 13.95 1.13
CA TRP A 247 -4.05 14.24 2.05
C TRP A 247 -5.00 13.07 2.27
N GLY A 248 -5.36 12.34 1.23
CA GLY A 248 -6.23 11.17 1.33
C GLY A 248 -5.52 9.95 1.87
N GLY A 249 -4.39 9.58 1.28
CA GLY A 249 -3.62 8.39 1.64
C GLY A 249 -2.79 8.60 2.91
N VAL A 250 -1.80 9.50 2.85
CA VAL A 250 -0.82 9.64 3.93
C VAL A 250 -1.44 10.27 5.18
N PHE A 251 -2.23 11.34 5.04
CA PHE A 251 -2.82 12.03 6.18
C PHE A 251 -4.07 11.30 6.71
N VAL A 252 -5.16 11.22 5.92
CA VAL A 252 -6.43 10.70 6.43
C VAL A 252 -6.33 9.21 6.73
N LEU A 253 -6.01 8.38 5.73
CA LEU A 253 -5.95 6.93 5.94
C LEU A 253 -4.79 6.54 6.86
N GLY A 254 -3.64 7.21 6.74
CA GLY A 254 -2.50 6.99 7.61
C GLY A 254 -2.78 7.28 9.07
N ILE A 255 -3.45 8.40 9.38
CA ILE A 255 -3.86 8.72 10.77
C ILE A 255 -4.90 7.72 11.28
N LEU A 256 -5.90 7.35 10.46
CA LEU A 256 -6.91 6.36 10.86
C LEU A 256 -6.28 5.00 11.19
N VAL A 257 -5.38 4.51 10.33
CA VAL A 257 -4.68 3.24 10.54
C VAL A 257 -3.76 3.32 11.75
N SER A 258 -2.98 4.40 11.89
CA SER A 258 -2.06 4.57 13.03
C SER A 258 -2.80 4.71 14.35
N ALA A 259 -3.83 5.56 14.43
CA ALA A 259 -4.59 5.77 15.67
C ALA A 259 -5.32 4.49 16.10
N SER A 260 -6.01 3.82 15.17
CA SER A 260 -6.67 2.55 15.47
C SER A 260 -5.68 1.45 15.83
N GLY A 261 -4.51 1.39 15.15
CA GLY A 261 -3.43 0.46 15.46
C GLY A 261 -2.87 0.66 16.88
N VAL A 262 -2.64 1.91 17.29
CA VAL A 262 -2.19 2.24 18.65
C VAL A 262 -3.23 1.82 19.71
N ILE A 263 -4.53 2.02 19.44
CA ILE A 263 -5.60 1.55 20.35
C ILE A 263 -5.55 0.01 20.49
N LEU A 264 -5.29 -0.70 19.40
CA LEU A 264 -5.23 -2.17 19.40
C LEU A 264 -3.97 -2.71 20.09
N ASP A 265 -2.85 -2.02 19.95
CA ASP A 265 -1.54 -2.45 20.46
C ASP A 265 -1.36 -2.13 21.96
N PHE A 266 -2.07 -1.12 22.46
CA PHE A 266 -2.01 -0.69 23.85
C PHE A 266 -3.38 -0.79 24.57
N PRO A 267 -3.87 -2.01 24.86
CA PRO A 267 -5.19 -2.22 25.48
C PRO A 267 -5.20 -1.91 26.99
N ILE A 268 -4.42 -0.93 27.43
CA ILE A 268 -4.21 -0.57 28.85
C ILE A 268 -4.97 0.69 29.29
N TRP A 269 -5.66 1.36 28.35
CA TRP A 269 -6.36 2.62 28.63
C TRP A 269 -7.84 2.43 28.98
N GLY A 270 -8.22 1.22 29.43
CA GLY A 270 -9.59 0.91 29.81
C GLY A 270 -10.56 0.69 28.65
N GLN A 271 -10.04 0.35 27.47
CA GLN A 271 -10.87 0.02 26.31
C GLN A 271 -11.76 -1.18 26.60
N THR A 272 -13.02 -1.06 26.20
CA THR A 272 -13.98 -2.16 26.23
C THR A 272 -13.77 -3.09 25.02
N ARG A 273 -14.40 -4.26 25.06
CA ARG A 273 -14.40 -5.17 23.89
C ARG A 273 -15.04 -4.53 22.66
N SER A 274 -16.05 -3.68 22.85
CA SER A 274 -16.69 -2.92 21.77
C SER A 274 -15.72 -1.91 21.15
N ASP A 275 -14.94 -1.20 21.96
CA ASP A 275 -13.95 -0.25 21.47
C ASP A 275 -12.86 -0.96 20.66
N MET A 276 -12.41 -2.13 21.13
CA MET A 276 -11.43 -2.94 20.41
C MET A 276 -12.01 -3.49 19.08
N ALA A 277 -13.27 -3.91 19.05
CA ALA A 277 -13.93 -4.36 17.83
C ALA A 277 -14.08 -3.21 16.81
N LEU A 278 -14.46 -2.02 17.27
CA LEU A 278 -14.54 -0.82 16.45
C LEU A 278 -13.16 -0.44 15.89
N ALA A 279 -12.13 -0.41 16.75
CA ALA A 279 -10.77 -0.10 16.34
C ALA A 279 -10.25 -1.10 15.27
N GLN A 280 -10.52 -2.40 15.43
CA GLN A 280 -10.19 -3.42 14.45
C GLN A 280 -10.91 -3.18 13.12
N GLY A 281 -12.20 -2.82 13.17
CA GLY A 281 -12.98 -2.52 11.96
C GLY A 281 -12.41 -1.32 11.20
N VAL A 282 -12.18 -0.21 11.91
CA VAL A 282 -11.58 1.01 11.33
C VAL A 282 -10.20 0.72 10.75
N HIS A 283 -9.34 0.01 11.53
CA HIS A 283 -7.99 -0.35 11.10
C HIS A 283 -7.99 -1.16 9.80
N ALA A 284 -8.77 -2.22 9.75
CA ALA A 284 -8.79 -3.12 8.61
C ALA A 284 -9.39 -2.45 7.36
N ILE A 285 -10.50 -1.72 7.49
CA ILE A 285 -11.14 -1.03 6.37
C ILE A 285 -10.21 0.06 5.82
N ALA A 286 -9.68 0.92 6.70
CA ALA A 286 -8.78 1.98 6.29
C ALA A 286 -7.49 1.42 5.65
N ALA A 287 -6.93 0.32 6.20
CA ALA A 287 -5.76 -0.33 5.63
C ALA A 287 -6.03 -0.89 4.22
N ILE A 288 -7.16 -1.58 4.00
CA ILE A 288 -7.52 -2.10 2.67
C ILE A 288 -7.65 -0.97 1.65
N ILE A 289 -8.35 0.11 2.01
CA ILE A 289 -8.49 1.28 1.14
C ILE A 289 -7.11 1.89 0.85
N TRP A 290 -6.26 2.04 1.87
CA TRP A 290 -4.93 2.61 1.71
C TRP A 290 -4.02 1.74 0.82
N ILE A 291 -4.12 0.42 0.94
CA ILE A 291 -3.42 -0.52 0.07
C ILE A 291 -3.84 -0.33 -1.39
N CYS A 292 -5.12 -0.12 -1.67
CA CYS A 292 -5.59 0.19 -3.03
C CYS A 292 -4.99 1.50 -3.57
N PHE A 293 -4.95 2.54 -2.75
CA PHE A 293 -4.29 3.81 -3.11
C PHE A 293 -2.78 3.64 -3.32
N PHE A 294 -2.13 2.83 -2.46
CA PHE A 294 -0.71 2.52 -2.58
C PHE A 294 -0.37 1.82 -3.91
N PHE A 295 -1.25 0.97 -4.43
CA PHE A 295 -1.03 0.35 -5.76
C PHE A 295 -0.92 1.40 -6.85
N GLY A 296 -1.80 2.40 -6.84
CA GLY A 296 -1.74 3.52 -7.78
C GLY A 296 -0.46 4.34 -7.61
N HIS A 297 -0.10 4.66 -6.38
CA HIS A 297 1.13 5.37 -6.06
C HIS A 297 2.39 4.62 -6.53
N ALA A 298 2.49 3.34 -6.19
CA ALA A 298 3.61 2.50 -6.61
C ALA A 298 3.67 2.36 -8.14
N TYR A 299 2.52 2.18 -8.80
CA TYR A 299 2.44 2.10 -10.26
C TYR A 299 2.96 3.39 -10.92
N ILE A 300 2.42 4.55 -10.55
CA ILE A 300 2.82 5.84 -11.15
C ILE A 300 4.30 6.13 -10.87
N GLY A 301 4.75 5.89 -9.65
CA GLY A 301 6.13 6.14 -9.24
C GLY A 301 7.18 5.20 -9.84
N THR A 302 6.77 4.07 -10.45
CA THR A 302 7.70 3.06 -10.98
C THR A 302 7.49 2.74 -12.45
N LEU A 303 6.37 2.09 -12.77
CA LEU A 303 6.07 1.58 -14.11
C LEU A 303 5.36 2.61 -14.98
N GLY A 304 4.43 3.38 -14.40
CA GLY A 304 3.52 4.25 -15.12
C GLY A 304 4.20 5.47 -15.74
N THR A 305 5.21 6.04 -15.10
CA THR A 305 5.87 7.27 -15.56
C THR A 305 7.38 7.08 -15.70
N GLU A 306 7.92 7.44 -16.83
CA GLU A 306 9.36 7.39 -17.08
C GLU A 306 10.11 8.43 -16.24
N GLY A 307 11.14 8.00 -15.51
CA GLY A 307 11.98 8.89 -14.69
C GLY A 307 11.45 9.21 -13.28
N ALA A 308 10.18 8.88 -12.97
CA ALA A 308 9.58 9.22 -11.67
C ALA A 308 10.34 8.64 -10.47
N LEU A 309 10.78 7.38 -10.56
CA LEU A 309 11.49 6.68 -9.48
C LEU A 309 12.82 7.36 -9.10
N GLU A 310 13.46 8.03 -10.06
CA GLU A 310 14.78 8.62 -9.89
C GLU A 310 14.79 9.68 -8.79
N GLY A 311 13.72 10.47 -8.66
CA GLY A 311 13.57 11.43 -7.58
C GLY A 311 13.71 10.81 -6.19
N MET A 312 13.17 9.62 -5.96
CA MET A 312 13.25 8.93 -4.66
C MET A 312 14.48 8.03 -4.52
N THR A 313 15.13 7.62 -5.58
CA THR A 313 16.35 6.77 -5.52
C THR A 313 17.63 7.59 -5.50
N THR A 314 17.75 8.59 -6.37
CA THR A 314 18.94 9.44 -6.48
C THR A 314 18.76 10.81 -5.82
N GLY A 315 17.54 11.27 -5.65
CA GLY A 315 17.17 12.61 -5.20
C GLY A 315 17.11 13.62 -6.35
N ARG A 316 17.48 13.22 -7.55
CA ARG A 316 17.57 14.08 -8.72
C ARG A 316 16.64 13.58 -9.81
N VAL A 317 16.14 14.51 -10.62
CA VAL A 317 15.29 14.20 -11.78
C VAL A 317 15.88 14.82 -13.03
N ASP A 318 15.63 14.21 -14.17
CA ASP A 318 16.02 14.79 -15.47
C ASP A 318 15.30 16.12 -15.72
N VAL A 319 15.98 17.09 -16.33
CA VAL A 319 15.43 18.43 -16.58
C VAL A 319 14.21 18.37 -17.51
N ASN A 320 14.21 17.52 -18.53
CA ASN A 320 13.05 17.34 -19.41
C ASN A 320 11.89 16.69 -18.66
N TRP A 321 12.18 15.77 -17.71
CA TRP A 321 11.16 15.23 -16.82
C TRP A 321 10.53 16.33 -15.96
N ALA A 322 11.37 17.17 -15.35
CA ALA A 322 10.91 18.30 -14.52
C ALA A 322 10.05 19.27 -15.34
N LYS A 323 10.49 19.60 -16.55
CA LYS A 323 9.78 20.49 -17.47
C LYS A 323 8.42 19.91 -17.92
N GLN A 324 8.35 18.59 -18.13
CA GLN A 324 7.12 17.94 -18.59
C GLN A 324 6.08 17.76 -17.47
N HIS A 325 6.52 17.50 -16.24
CA HIS A 325 5.62 17.11 -15.15
C HIS A 325 5.50 18.15 -14.03
N HIS A 326 6.46 19.09 -13.91
CA HIS A 326 6.58 20.07 -12.83
C HIS A 326 7.25 21.36 -13.31
N ASP A 327 6.75 21.90 -14.41
CA ASP A 327 7.30 23.07 -15.09
C ASP A 327 7.44 24.30 -14.18
N LEU A 328 6.39 24.65 -13.42
CA LEU A 328 6.40 25.79 -12.51
C LEU A 328 7.43 25.62 -11.38
N TRP A 329 7.59 24.39 -10.87
CA TRP A 329 8.63 24.11 -9.89
C TRP A 329 10.03 24.26 -10.48
N LEU A 330 10.24 23.76 -11.71
CA LEU A 330 11.53 23.90 -12.38
C LEU A 330 11.90 25.38 -12.58
N GLU A 331 10.96 26.19 -13.06
CA GLU A 331 11.16 27.64 -13.25
C GLU A 331 11.49 28.32 -11.92
N GLU A 332 10.76 27.99 -10.85
CA GLU A 332 11.01 28.53 -9.51
C GLU A 332 12.42 28.18 -9.00
N GLU A 333 12.87 26.93 -9.15
CA GLU A 333 14.20 26.50 -8.70
C GLU A 333 15.32 27.15 -9.52
N LEU A 334 15.14 27.28 -10.83
CA LEU A 334 16.10 28.00 -11.69
C LEU A 334 16.18 29.47 -11.33
N ALA A 335 15.05 30.12 -11.04
CA ALA A 335 15.02 31.54 -10.58
C ALA A 335 15.71 31.72 -9.22
N LYS A 336 15.69 30.71 -8.33
CA LYS A 336 16.44 30.69 -7.07
C LYS A 336 17.94 30.43 -7.25
N GLY A 337 18.40 30.22 -8.48
CA GLY A 337 19.80 29.96 -8.80
C GLY A 337 20.21 28.48 -8.75
N ALA A 338 19.26 27.54 -8.71
CA ALA A 338 19.58 26.12 -8.84
C ALA A 338 20.21 25.85 -10.20
N LYS A 339 21.32 25.13 -10.21
CA LYS A 339 22.05 24.79 -11.44
C LYS A 339 21.84 23.32 -11.78
N PRO A 340 21.30 23.00 -12.96
CA PRO A 340 21.31 21.64 -13.46
C PRO A 340 22.75 21.11 -13.54
N MET A 341 22.94 19.84 -13.20
CA MET A 341 24.23 19.17 -13.27
C MET A 341 24.15 18.02 -14.26
N PRO A 342 25.25 17.64 -14.93
CA PRO A 342 25.26 16.44 -15.77
C PRO A 342 24.72 15.23 -15.00
N ALA A 343 23.92 14.41 -15.66
CA ALA A 343 23.55 13.13 -15.09
C ALA A 343 24.85 12.33 -14.87
N GLU A 344 25.07 11.81 -13.67
CA GLU A 344 26.22 10.93 -13.44
C GLU A 344 26.18 9.81 -14.46
N GLU A 345 27.18 9.74 -15.34
CA GLU A 345 27.40 8.58 -16.17
C GLU A 345 27.61 7.39 -15.25
N LYS A 346 26.72 6.42 -15.31
CA LYS A 346 26.96 5.17 -14.63
C LYS A 346 28.30 4.64 -15.11
N PRO A 347 29.27 4.31 -14.24
CA PRO A 347 30.55 3.78 -14.67
C PRO A 347 30.27 2.64 -15.63
N ALA A 348 30.78 2.77 -16.84
CA ALA A 348 30.79 1.70 -17.84
C ALA A 348 31.41 0.50 -17.14
N GLY A 349 30.63 -0.59 -17.03
CA GLY A 349 31.04 -1.78 -16.32
C GLY A 349 32.44 -2.19 -16.81
N GLY A 350 33.37 -2.35 -15.87
CA GLY A 350 34.77 -2.62 -16.16
C GLY A 350 34.92 -3.71 -17.21
N SER A 351 35.44 -3.32 -18.35
CA SER A 351 36.05 -4.23 -19.31
C SER A 351 37.23 -4.87 -18.58
N SER A 352 37.08 -6.12 -18.19
CA SER A 352 38.21 -6.96 -17.79
C SER A 352 39.17 -6.99 -18.98
N ALA A 353 40.26 -6.25 -18.86
CA ALA A 353 41.38 -6.41 -19.77
C ALA A 353 41.85 -7.87 -19.63
N VAL A 354 41.48 -8.69 -20.58
CA VAL A 354 42.04 -9.99 -20.78
C VAL A 354 43.48 -9.72 -21.25
N GLY A 355 44.43 -10.02 -20.39
CA GLY A 355 45.85 -9.97 -20.69
C GLY A 355 46.15 -10.79 -21.94
N GLN A 356 46.76 -10.15 -22.93
CA GLN A 356 47.42 -10.86 -24.04
C GLN A 356 48.67 -11.56 -23.45
N PRO A 357 48.90 -12.82 -23.76
CA PRO A 357 50.17 -13.45 -23.45
C PRO A 357 51.23 -12.91 -24.39
N SER A 358 52.31 -12.35 -23.82
CA SER A 358 53.55 -12.04 -24.53
C SER A 358 54.22 -13.32 -24.96
N HIS A 359 54.48 -13.45 -26.28
CA HIS A 359 55.53 -14.31 -26.80
C HIS A 359 56.79 -13.50 -27.08
#